data_01cf2cce05c37f1d464dd81a834ac237
#
_entry.id   01cf2cce05c37f1d464dd81a834ac237
#
_cell.length_a   1.000
_cell.length_b   1.000
_cell.length_c   1.000
_cell.angle_alpha   90.00
_cell.angle_beta   90.00
_cell.angle_gamma   90.00
#
_symmetry.space_group_name_H-M   'P 1'
#
loop_
_entity.id
_entity.type
_entity.pdbx_description
1 polymer ?
#
loop_
_entity_poly.entity_id
_entity_poly.type
_entity_poly.pdbx_seq_one_letter_code
_entity_poly.pdbx_strand_id
1 'polypeptide(L)'
;MINVPHAFTPEYPADETQSKAVKVPVILNTYDTYQFGENAHDLAVDVEAAFEAICDMTWCHQSQIVEWIPWVGRHKMAAPQNREEWKAVLRARFLRQNHELGFKSQHALEMFTVTAWGAVPTVERLLKDFPPITPKFSHVKKLRQRLARWGAE
;
A
#
# COMPACT_ATOMS: atom_id res chain seq x y z
N MET A 1 -9.73 7.68 1.06
CA MET A 1 -10.74 7.99 2.11
C MET A 1 -10.07 8.91 3.11
N ILE A 2 -10.49 10.15 3.21
CA ILE A 2 -9.95 11.08 4.21
C ILE A 2 -10.63 10.73 5.52
N ASN A 3 -9.89 10.19 6.48
CA ASN A 3 -10.38 10.03 7.85
C ASN A 3 -10.48 11.43 8.48
N VAL A 4 -11.62 12.08 8.29
CA VAL A 4 -11.95 13.24 9.08
C VAL A 4 -12.09 12.75 10.53
N PRO A 5 -11.37 13.34 11.50
CA PRO A 5 -11.54 12.98 12.90
C PRO A 5 -13.02 13.07 13.27
N HIS A 6 -13.55 12.07 13.95
CA HIS A 6 -14.99 12.01 14.34
C HIS A 6 -15.44 13.26 15.10
N ALA A 7 -14.53 14.00 15.72
CA ALA A 7 -14.82 15.29 16.36
C ALA A 7 -15.45 16.35 15.44
N PHE A 8 -15.33 16.18 14.12
CA PHE A 8 -15.92 17.09 13.12
C PHE A 8 -17.19 16.54 12.46
N THR A 9 -17.66 15.35 12.84
CA THR A 9 -18.92 14.81 12.36
C THR A 9 -20.04 15.17 13.35
N PRO A 10 -21.03 16.02 12.97
CA PRO A 10 -22.08 16.50 13.90
C PRO A 10 -22.99 15.40 14.41
N GLU A 11 -22.94 14.22 13.81
CA GLU A 11 -23.76 13.04 14.13
C GLU A 11 -23.16 12.16 15.24
N TYR A 12 -21.93 12.41 15.64
CA TYR A 12 -21.30 11.67 16.73
C TYR A 12 -21.54 12.45 18.03
N PRO A 13 -22.33 11.91 18.99
CA PRO A 13 -22.46 12.55 20.28
C PRO A 13 -21.06 12.64 20.89
N ALA A 14 -20.60 13.86 21.13
CA ALA A 14 -19.37 14.08 21.86
C ALA A 14 -19.57 13.61 23.30
N ASP A 15 -19.29 12.34 23.54
CA ASP A 15 -19.04 11.86 24.87
C ASP A 15 -17.71 12.48 25.32
N GLU A 16 -17.75 13.32 26.35
CA GLU A 16 -16.55 13.97 26.89
C GLU A 16 -15.43 12.97 27.24
N THR A 17 -15.79 11.71 27.50
CA THR A 17 -14.85 10.63 27.75
C THR A 17 -14.17 10.10 26.48
N GLN A 18 -14.76 10.30 25.31
CA GLN A 18 -14.25 9.89 24.01
C GLN A 18 -13.57 11.03 23.23
N SER A 19 -13.68 12.25 23.69
CA SER A 19 -13.06 13.44 23.07
C SER A 19 -11.54 13.52 23.26
N LYS A 20 -10.90 12.46 23.79
CA LYS A 20 -9.45 12.34 23.71
C LYS A 20 -9.08 12.38 22.24
N ALA A 21 -8.38 13.45 21.85
CA ALA A 21 -7.97 13.75 20.50
C ALA A 21 -7.58 12.48 19.75
N VAL A 22 -8.38 12.13 18.74
CA VAL A 22 -8.05 11.00 17.86
C VAL A 22 -6.71 11.32 17.23
N LYS A 23 -5.71 10.49 17.47
CA LYS A 23 -4.41 10.67 16.86
C LYS A 23 -4.58 10.59 15.34
N VAL A 24 -4.18 11.63 14.66
CA VAL A 24 -4.20 11.66 13.20
C VAL A 24 -3.32 10.51 12.69
N PRO A 25 -3.85 9.61 11.85
CA PRO A 25 -3.08 8.48 11.34
C PRO A 25 -2.03 8.93 10.34
N VAL A 26 -0.97 8.14 10.20
CA VAL A 26 -0.08 8.21 9.03
C VAL A 26 -0.83 7.65 7.83
N ILE A 27 -0.85 8.38 6.71
CA ILE A 27 -1.52 7.97 5.48
C ILE A 27 -0.47 7.63 4.43
N LEU A 28 -0.51 6.38 3.97
CA LEU A 28 0.33 5.87 2.90
C LEU A 28 -0.55 5.61 1.67
N ASN A 29 -0.14 6.12 0.52
CA ASN A 29 -0.75 5.75 -0.75
C ASN A 29 -0.03 4.55 -1.35
N THR A 30 -0.78 3.59 -1.86
CA THR A 30 -0.22 2.50 -2.65
C THR A 30 0.31 3.03 -3.99
N TYR A 31 1.36 2.39 -4.48
CA TYR A 31 1.86 2.65 -5.83
C TYR A 31 0.79 2.29 -6.86
N ASP A 32 0.46 3.24 -7.73
CA ASP A 32 -0.55 3.07 -8.77
C ASP A 32 0.10 3.12 -10.16
N THR A 33 0.07 2.00 -10.86
CA THR A 33 0.64 1.86 -12.22
C THR A 33 -0.13 2.67 -13.27
N TYR A 34 -1.31 3.16 -12.96
CA TYR A 34 -2.13 3.99 -13.86
C TYR A 34 -1.89 5.49 -13.69
N GLN A 35 -1.17 5.90 -12.63
CA GLN A 35 -0.83 7.31 -12.47
C GLN A 35 0.26 7.73 -13.44
N PHE A 36 0.02 8.86 -14.11
CA PHE A 36 1.03 9.55 -14.90
C PHE A 36 1.69 10.64 -14.05
N GLY A 37 2.99 10.86 -14.23
CA GLY A 37 3.74 11.89 -13.53
C GLY A 37 4.55 11.36 -12.34
N GLU A 38 4.48 12.01 -11.19
CA GLU A 38 5.31 11.68 -10.01
C GLU A 38 4.82 10.46 -9.23
N ASN A 39 4.51 9.37 -9.90
CA ASN A 39 4.19 8.09 -9.29
C ASN A 39 5.48 7.40 -8.79
N ALA A 40 6.17 8.03 -7.86
CA ALA A 40 7.39 7.51 -7.27
C ALA A 40 7.09 6.94 -5.89
N HIS A 41 7.51 5.70 -5.64
CA HIS A 41 7.42 5.14 -4.29
C HIS A 41 8.50 5.73 -3.37
N ASP A 42 8.18 5.77 -2.09
CA ASP A 42 9.12 6.15 -1.01
C ASP A 42 9.63 4.93 -0.27
N LEU A 43 8.73 4.00 -0.04
CA LEU A 43 8.93 2.81 0.78
C LEU A 43 8.58 1.57 -0.02
N ALA A 44 9.40 0.54 0.11
CA ALA A 44 9.09 -0.81 -0.29
C ALA A 44 8.91 -1.66 0.97
N VAL A 45 7.83 -2.40 1.03
CA VAL A 45 7.48 -3.29 2.15
C VAL A 45 7.57 -4.72 1.65
N ASP A 46 8.35 -5.55 2.34
CA ASP A 46 8.44 -6.98 2.05
C ASP A 46 7.23 -7.70 2.63
N VAL A 47 6.34 -8.15 1.76
CA VAL A 47 5.11 -8.87 2.13
C VAL A 47 5.19 -10.37 1.83
N GLU A 48 6.39 -10.89 1.58
CA GLU A 48 6.57 -12.31 1.24
C GLU A 48 5.99 -13.24 2.30
N ALA A 49 6.20 -12.95 3.58
CA ALA A 49 5.67 -13.76 4.67
C ALA A 49 4.12 -13.76 4.72
N ALA A 50 3.47 -12.74 4.17
CA ALA A 50 2.02 -12.62 4.09
C ALA A 50 1.45 -13.04 2.73
N PHE A 51 2.28 -13.47 1.78
CA PHE A 51 1.86 -13.70 0.40
C PHE A 51 0.74 -14.74 0.27
N GLU A 52 0.78 -15.83 1.03
CA GLU A 52 -0.30 -16.83 1.04
C GLU A 52 -1.63 -16.21 1.52
N ALA A 53 -1.60 -15.42 2.60
CA ALA A 53 -2.79 -14.73 3.09
C ALA A 53 -3.32 -13.72 2.07
N ILE A 54 -2.44 -13.00 1.36
CA ILE A 54 -2.82 -12.11 0.26
C ILE A 54 -3.52 -12.88 -0.87
N CYS A 55 -3.02 -14.07 -1.21
CA CYS A 55 -3.66 -14.94 -2.20
C CYS A 55 -5.06 -15.36 -1.75
N ASP A 56 -5.21 -15.79 -0.49
CA ASP A 56 -6.49 -16.22 0.07
C ASP A 56 -7.51 -15.09 0.09
N MET A 57 -7.11 -13.93 0.61
CA MET A 57 -7.96 -12.74 0.70
C MET A 57 -8.40 -12.25 -0.69
N THR A 58 -7.48 -12.19 -1.64
CA THR A 58 -7.80 -11.74 -2.99
C THR A 58 -8.64 -12.77 -3.75
N TRP A 59 -8.40 -14.08 -3.54
CA TRP A 59 -9.20 -15.14 -4.14
C TRP A 59 -10.67 -15.09 -3.71
N CYS A 60 -11.01 -14.51 -2.57
CA CYS A 60 -12.40 -14.28 -2.17
C CYS A 60 -13.17 -13.35 -3.11
N HIS A 61 -12.47 -12.52 -3.91
CA HIS A 61 -13.07 -11.59 -4.86
C HIS A 61 -13.31 -12.23 -6.24
N GLN A 62 -14.04 -13.34 -6.28
CA GLN A 62 -14.27 -14.19 -7.48
C GLN A 62 -14.78 -13.37 -8.67
N SER A 63 -15.81 -12.54 -8.48
CA SER A 63 -16.39 -11.71 -9.55
C SER A 63 -15.38 -10.74 -10.16
N GLN A 64 -14.42 -10.25 -9.37
CA GLN A 64 -13.36 -9.38 -9.87
C GLN A 64 -12.31 -10.17 -10.66
N ILE A 65 -11.85 -11.29 -10.10
CA ILE A 65 -10.69 -12.02 -10.60
C ILE A 65 -11.05 -12.90 -11.80
N VAL A 66 -12.20 -13.57 -11.73
CA VAL A 66 -12.58 -14.59 -12.72
C VAL A 66 -13.43 -13.98 -13.85
N GLU A 67 -14.21 -12.93 -13.55
CA GLU A 67 -15.15 -12.35 -14.50
C GLU A 67 -14.67 -10.99 -15.00
N TRP A 68 -14.60 -9.99 -14.11
CA TRP A 68 -14.43 -8.60 -14.49
C TRP A 68 -13.04 -8.26 -15.06
N ILE A 69 -11.95 -8.69 -14.41
CA ILE A 69 -10.58 -8.38 -14.85
C ILE A 69 -10.29 -9.02 -16.23
N PRO A 70 -10.63 -10.31 -16.48
CA PRO A 70 -10.48 -10.88 -17.82
C PRO A 70 -11.31 -10.14 -18.88
N TRP A 71 -12.55 -9.76 -18.56
CA TRP A 71 -13.41 -9.03 -19.48
C TRP A 71 -12.86 -7.63 -19.82
N VAL A 72 -12.48 -6.84 -18.80
CA VAL A 72 -11.89 -5.51 -19.00
C VAL A 72 -10.56 -5.60 -19.75
N GLY A 73 -9.77 -6.63 -19.45
CA GLY A 73 -8.52 -6.93 -20.15
C GLY A 73 -8.71 -7.48 -21.56
N ARG A 74 -9.96 -7.52 -22.07
CA ARG A 74 -10.32 -8.08 -23.38
C ARG A 74 -9.77 -9.50 -23.56
N HIS A 75 -9.88 -10.31 -22.53
CA HIS A 75 -9.41 -11.71 -22.48
C HIS A 75 -7.91 -11.90 -22.79
N LYS A 76 -7.09 -10.85 -22.66
CA LYS A 76 -5.62 -10.97 -22.73
C LYS A 76 -5.04 -11.73 -21.54
N MET A 77 -5.79 -11.79 -20.45
CA MET A 77 -5.51 -12.65 -19.31
C MET A 77 -6.57 -13.75 -19.25
N ALA A 78 -6.14 -15.00 -19.27
CA ALA A 78 -7.06 -16.10 -19.01
C ALA A 78 -7.61 -16.01 -17.58
N ALA A 79 -8.92 -16.29 -17.42
CA ALA A 79 -9.52 -16.35 -16.11
C ALA A 79 -8.91 -17.51 -15.30
N PRO A 80 -8.36 -17.29 -14.11
CA PRO A 80 -7.84 -18.37 -13.29
C PRO A 80 -8.99 -19.30 -12.87
N GLN A 81 -8.78 -20.59 -12.96
CA GLN A 81 -9.79 -21.62 -12.67
C GLN A 81 -9.79 -22.04 -11.19
N ASN A 82 -8.72 -21.76 -10.50
CA ASN A 82 -8.53 -22.13 -9.10
C ASN A 82 -7.54 -21.16 -8.42
N ARG A 83 -7.44 -21.29 -7.09
CA ARG A 83 -6.57 -20.47 -6.26
C ARG A 83 -5.09 -20.55 -6.65
N GLU A 84 -4.61 -21.71 -7.06
CA GLU A 84 -3.18 -21.90 -7.40
C GLU A 84 -2.83 -21.19 -8.72
N GLU A 85 -3.72 -21.19 -9.69
CA GLU A 85 -3.57 -20.41 -10.90
C GLU A 85 -3.58 -18.89 -10.58
N TRP A 86 -4.50 -18.47 -9.71
CA TRP A 86 -4.53 -17.08 -9.24
C TRP A 86 -3.23 -16.69 -8.51
N LYS A 87 -2.74 -17.56 -7.64
CA LYS A 87 -1.46 -17.36 -6.94
C LYS A 87 -0.30 -17.15 -7.93
N ALA A 88 -0.25 -17.94 -9.00
CA ALA A 88 0.77 -17.78 -10.04
C ALA A 88 0.65 -16.43 -10.76
N VAL A 89 -0.58 -16.01 -11.10
CA VAL A 89 -0.85 -14.69 -11.70
C VAL A 89 -0.41 -13.57 -10.78
N LEU A 90 -0.76 -13.66 -9.50
CA LEU A 90 -0.42 -12.65 -8.51
C LEU A 90 1.09 -12.57 -8.27
N ARG A 91 1.77 -13.70 -8.18
CA ARG A 91 3.24 -13.78 -8.11
C ARG A 91 3.90 -13.11 -9.30
N ALA A 92 3.45 -13.44 -10.50
CA ALA A 92 3.99 -12.83 -11.72
C ALA A 92 3.79 -11.30 -11.74
N ARG A 93 2.67 -10.79 -11.20
CA ARG A 93 2.41 -9.36 -11.06
C ARG A 93 3.43 -8.69 -10.14
N PHE A 94 3.69 -9.24 -8.95
CA PHE A 94 4.69 -8.69 -8.01
C PHE A 94 6.09 -8.69 -8.62
N LEU A 95 6.50 -9.79 -9.24
CA LEU A 95 7.83 -9.89 -9.86
C LEU A 95 8.00 -8.94 -11.05
N ARG A 96 6.96 -8.77 -11.87
CA ARG A 96 6.97 -7.80 -12.96
C ARG A 96 7.12 -6.38 -12.42
N GLN A 97 6.37 -5.99 -11.39
CA GLN A 97 6.48 -4.67 -10.76
C GLN A 97 7.88 -4.44 -10.16
N ASN A 98 8.45 -5.44 -9.51
CA ASN A 98 9.84 -5.38 -9.04
C ASN A 98 10.80 -5.11 -10.20
N HIS A 99 10.64 -5.83 -11.31
CA HIS A 99 11.48 -5.67 -12.49
C HIS A 99 11.34 -4.29 -13.13
N GLU A 100 10.12 -3.78 -13.28
CA GLU A 100 9.83 -2.44 -13.82
C GLU A 100 10.47 -1.33 -12.99
N LEU A 101 10.56 -1.53 -11.67
CA LEU A 101 11.24 -0.61 -10.74
C LEU A 101 12.76 -0.87 -10.60
N GLY A 102 13.30 -1.83 -11.35
CA GLY A 102 14.72 -2.18 -11.32
C GLY A 102 15.14 -2.97 -10.07
N PHE A 103 14.21 -3.55 -9.34
CA PHE A 103 14.50 -4.34 -8.14
C PHE A 103 14.89 -5.77 -8.49
N LYS A 104 16.04 -6.20 -7.99
CA LYS A 104 16.49 -7.60 -8.06
C LYS A 104 15.99 -8.36 -6.83
N SER A 105 14.67 -8.61 -6.78
CA SER A 105 14.01 -9.35 -5.69
C SER A 105 13.06 -10.39 -6.26
N GLN A 106 13.02 -11.57 -5.62
CA GLN A 106 12.04 -12.62 -5.89
C GLN A 106 10.89 -12.58 -4.87
N HIS A 107 10.98 -11.72 -3.85
CA HIS A 107 9.92 -11.52 -2.87
C HIS A 107 8.80 -10.67 -3.44
N ALA A 108 7.60 -10.86 -2.92
CA ALA A 108 6.49 -9.94 -3.11
C ALA A 108 6.78 -8.64 -2.34
N LEU A 109 6.91 -7.53 -3.06
CA LEU A 109 7.13 -6.20 -2.49
C LEU A 109 5.94 -5.32 -2.82
N GLU A 110 5.42 -4.60 -1.81
CA GLU A 110 4.45 -3.53 -1.99
C GLU A 110 5.12 -2.18 -1.83
N MET A 111 4.76 -1.25 -2.70
CA MET A 111 5.32 0.08 -2.73
C MET A 111 4.31 1.12 -2.24
N PHE A 112 4.81 2.06 -1.42
CA PHE A 112 4.00 3.10 -0.83
C PHE A 112 4.66 4.48 -0.96
N THR A 113 3.82 5.51 -1.05
CA THR A 113 4.20 6.91 -0.96
C THR A 113 3.67 7.49 0.35
N VAL A 114 4.52 8.13 1.14
CA VAL A 114 4.12 8.84 2.36
C VAL A 114 3.48 10.16 1.98
N THR A 115 2.29 10.44 2.50
CA THR A 115 1.53 11.66 2.20
C THR A 115 1.58 12.64 3.39
N ALA A 116 1.30 13.92 3.11
CA ALA A 116 1.09 14.94 4.12
C ALA A 116 -0.40 15.10 4.52
N TRP A 117 -1.27 14.18 4.12
CA TRP A 117 -2.71 14.25 4.42
C TRP A 117 -3.06 13.81 5.85
N GLY A 118 -2.11 13.21 6.54
CA GLY A 118 -2.24 12.78 7.92
C GLY A 118 -1.08 13.27 8.78
N ALA A 119 -0.77 12.54 9.85
CA ALA A 119 0.43 12.80 10.64
C ALA A 119 1.68 12.62 9.77
N VAL A 120 2.64 13.55 9.88
CA VAL A 120 3.92 13.48 9.18
C VAL A 120 4.94 12.79 10.09
N PRO A 121 5.24 11.51 9.87
CA PRO A 121 6.15 10.76 10.73
C PRO A 121 7.62 11.05 10.39
N THR A 122 8.53 10.80 11.32
CA THR A 122 9.94 10.63 10.98
C THR A 122 10.18 9.31 10.24
N VAL A 123 11.27 9.20 9.50
CA VAL A 123 11.66 7.93 8.87
C VAL A 123 11.93 6.86 9.93
N GLU A 124 12.53 7.22 11.04
CA GLU A 124 12.85 6.34 12.16
C GLU A 124 11.58 5.73 12.75
N ARG A 125 10.54 6.55 12.90
CA ARG A 125 9.23 6.09 13.35
C ARG A 125 8.58 5.14 12.33
N LEU A 126 8.64 5.45 11.04
CA LEU A 126 8.14 4.55 9.99
C LEU A 126 8.82 3.18 10.03
N LEU A 127 10.16 3.15 10.13
CA LEU A 127 10.92 1.91 10.20
C LEU A 127 10.63 1.10 11.47
N LYS A 128 10.31 1.78 12.58
CA LYS A 128 9.92 1.13 13.84
C LYS A 128 8.50 0.57 13.78
N ASP A 129 7.55 1.35 13.26
CA ASP A 129 6.12 1.01 13.27
C ASP A 129 5.76 0.00 12.15
N PHE A 130 6.60 -0.06 11.09
CA PHE A 130 6.45 -0.99 9.96
C PHE A 130 7.73 -1.79 9.71
N PRO A 131 8.04 -2.80 10.55
CA PRO A 131 9.27 -3.58 10.46
C PRO A 131 9.53 -4.23 9.07
N PRO A 132 8.51 -4.62 8.28
CA PRO A 132 8.74 -5.18 6.93
C PRO A 132 9.24 -4.18 5.88
N ILE A 133 9.37 -2.88 6.20
CA ILE A 133 9.98 -1.93 5.28
C ILE A 133 11.40 -2.37 4.93
N THR A 134 11.68 -2.46 3.64
CA THR A 134 12.98 -2.86 3.12
C THR A 134 13.78 -1.62 2.69
N PRO A 135 14.75 -1.12 3.49
CA PRO A 135 15.51 0.08 3.15
C PRO A 135 16.26 -0.03 1.82
N LYS A 136 16.68 -1.23 1.46
CA LYS A 136 17.38 -1.52 0.19
C LYS A 136 16.61 -1.08 -1.05
N PHE A 137 15.28 -1.20 -1.03
CA PHE A 137 14.39 -0.86 -2.13
C PHE A 137 13.55 0.39 -1.87
N SER A 138 13.87 1.11 -0.77
CA SER A 138 13.18 2.35 -0.36
C SER A 138 14.05 3.58 -0.60
N HIS A 139 13.44 4.71 -0.90
CA HIS A 139 14.13 5.98 -1.10
C HIS A 139 14.29 6.76 0.21
N VAL A 140 14.81 6.10 1.26
CA VAL A 140 14.89 6.59 2.64
C VAL A 140 15.53 7.99 2.75
N LYS A 141 16.62 8.27 2.02
CA LYS A 141 17.31 9.57 2.07
C LYS A 141 16.43 10.69 1.51
N LYS A 142 15.80 10.48 0.34
CA LYS A 142 14.90 11.44 -0.30
C LYS A 142 13.67 11.67 0.56
N LEU A 143 13.11 10.60 1.11
CA LEU A 143 11.96 10.66 2.01
C LEU A 143 12.27 11.49 3.25
N ARG A 144 13.39 11.25 3.94
CA ARG A 144 13.80 12.01 5.13
C ARG A 144 13.86 13.52 4.85
N GLN A 145 14.45 13.91 3.72
CA GLN A 145 14.53 15.32 3.34
C GLN A 145 13.14 15.94 3.09
N ARG A 146 12.21 15.16 2.51
CA ARG A 146 10.85 15.62 2.26
C ARG A 146 10.04 15.75 3.56
N LEU A 147 10.09 14.75 4.43
CA LEU A 147 9.38 14.75 5.71
C LEU A 147 9.87 15.87 6.62
N ALA A 148 11.18 16.13 6.66
CA ALA A 148 11.73 17.26 7.43
C ALA A 148 11.17 18.61 6.96
N ARG A 149 10.97 18.80 5.64
CA ARG A 149 10.32 20.02 5.10
C ARG A 149 8.83 20.11 5.44
N TRP A 150 8.19 19.01 5.72
CA TRP A 150 6.78 18.94 6.14
C TRP A 150 6.59 19.06 7.65
N GLY A 151 7.67 19.24 8.43
CA GLY A 151 7.63 19.38 9.88
C GLY A 151 7.46 18.02 10.58
N ALA A 152 8.14 16.98 10.11
CA ALA A 152 8.13 15.66 10.75
C ALA A 152 8.60 15.74 12.21
N GLU A 153 7.83 15.11 13.13
CA GLU A 153 8.07 15.02 14.57
C GLU A 153 8.27 13.56 15.01
#